data_ffbf9ca73726f9e166cd1cc91cb4b1a5
#
_entry.id   ffbf9ca73726f9e166cd1cc91cb4b1a5
#
_cell.length_a   1.000
_cell.length_b   1.000
_cell.length_c   1.000
_cell.angle_alpha   90.00
_cell.angle_beta   90.00
_cell.angle_gamma   90.00
#
_symmetry.space_group_name_H-M   'P 1'
#
loop_
_entity.id
_entity.type
_entity.pdbx_description
1 polymer ?
#
loop_
_entity_poly.entity_id
_entity_poly.type
_entity_poly.pdbx_seq_one_letter_code
_entity_poly.pdbx_strand_id
1 'polypeptide(L)'
;MNSVIIDKIKSDKILSKIEKTFTNEIYIVGGTVRDFYLGLESSDRDIIVMDEDARSFSLKLAELFDATFVPLDEENKIYRIVLPDKINYIDVTNPVGDSIENDLMRRDLTINAIAVNLRTGELIDISGGVTDIKNKCINYVNELNFVDDPLRLLRVYRFQALYGFELAPETINAVCRYVDLIHKPAVERITHEIMALFSGKYTAKALENMNKTWLLEEIFPFVKELKQVPPNSHHHLDLFQHSIETVRQVQNLYENSSDEVKEHLDRVDFGGFSRLAHLKLAAFMHDIGKFSTWTIEEGKHRFIKHDDVGSKMSVKILKKLHFSNKQIEYISQMIKYHIYPSHVMSSPQITEKIMMRYVRKMDMNSIDEIILAQADRLSARGPEITDEIVEHNITYLNMLLRFYLEARETLKPLPKLLDGNEVMKILNIKPSRQLGEIMEALHEAQINGDITDKDHAIEFVKSYK
;
A
#
# COMPACT_ATOMS: atom_id res chain seq x y z
N MET A 1 1.99 34.53 8.66
CA MET A 1 1.80 33.09 8.50
C MET A 1 0.67 32.52 9.37
N ASN A 2 0.51 32.98 10.61
CA ASN A 2 -0.68 32.65 11.43
C ASN A 2 -1.99 33.09 10.73
N SER A 3 -1.99 34.21 9.96
CA SER A 3 -3.15 34.65 9.20
C SER A 3 -3.64 33.63 8.18
N VAL A 4 -2.73 32.92 7.49
CA VAL A 4 -3.11 31.95 6.44
C VAL A 4 -3.87 30.75 7.01
N ILE A 5 -3.44 30.24 8.16
CA ILE A 5 -4.14 29.14 8.86
C ILE A 5 -5.50 29.61 9.38
N ILE A 6 -5.53 30.78 10.01
CA ILE A 6 -6.79 31.33 10.52
C ILE A 6 -7.78 31.54 9.37
N ASP A 7 -7.30 32.03 8.22
CA ASP A 7 -8.13 32.23 7.04
C ASP A 7 -8.65 30.88 6.50
N LYS A 8 -7.82 29.82 6.49
CA LYS A 8 -8.24 28.48 6.09
C LYS A 8 -9.28 27.86 7.04
N ILE A 9 -9.05 27.98 8.35
CA ILE A 9 -10.00 27.51 9.38
C ILE A 9 -11.33 28.23 9.21
N LYS A 10 -11.31 29.54 9.01
CA LYS A 10 -12.53 30.35 8.79
C LYS A 10 -13.23 30.05 7.47
N SER A 11 -12.50 29.65 6.44
CA SER A 11 -13.06 29.25 5.15
C SER A 11 -13.60 27.81 5.13
N ASP A 12 -13.15 26.96 6.08
CA ASP A 12 -13.70 25.62 6.24
C ASP A 12 -15.15 25.70 6.77
N LYS A 13 -16.09 25.24 5.96
CA LYS A 13 -17.54 25.37 6.25
C LYS A 13 -17.94 24.61 7.51
N ILE A 14 -17.28 23.49 7.80
CA ILE A 14 -17.58 22.63 8.95
C ILE A 14 -17.08 23.33 10.22
N LEU A 15 -15.82 23.72 10.25
CA LEU A 15 -15.21 24.40 11.39
C LEU A 15 -15.86 25.75 11.68
N SER A 16 -16.16 26.54 10.65
CA SER A 16 -16.88 27.81 10.79
C SER A 16 -18.31 27.62 11.36
N LYS A 17 -19.01 26.53 11.00
CA LYS A 17 -20.32 26.23 11.57
C LYS A 17 -20.21 25.84 13.05
N ILE A 18 -19.16 25.07 13.44
CA ILE A 18 -18.89 24.70 14.82
C ILE A 18 -18.60 25.96 15.65
N GLU A 19 -17.69 26.83 15.19
CA GLU A 19 -17.32 28.08 15.87
C GLU A 19 -18.52 28.98 16.15
N LYS A 20 -19.44 29.12 15.17
CA LYS A 20 -20.63 29.96 15.29
C LYS A 20 -21.69 29.39 16.22
N THR A 21 -21.74 28.07 16.37
CA THR A 21 -22.80 27.40 17.11
C THR A 21 -22.44 27.15 18.59
N PHE A 22 -21.19 26.81 18.86
CA PHE A 22 -20.73 26.44 20.20
C PHE A 22 -19.84 27.52 20.81
N THR A 23 -19.96 27.68 22.12
CA THR A 23 -19.11 28.61 22.90
C THR A 23 -17.95 27.92 23.59
N ASN A 24 -17.89 26.61 23.43
CA ASN A 24 -16.86 25.75 24.05
C ASN A 24 -15.43 26.15 23.66
N GLU A 25 -14.51 25.85 24.52
CA GLU A 25 -13.07 25.95 24.24
C GLU A 25 -12.63 24.74 23.40
N ILE A 26 -12.42 24.99 22.10
CA ILE A 26 -12.14 23.97 21.09
C ILE A 26 -10.80 24.24 20.43
N TYR A 27 -9.98 23.20 20.30
CA TYR A 27 -8.75 23.24 19.54
C TYR A 27 -8.84 22.29 18.34
N ILE A 28 -8.40 22.78 17.17
CA ILE A 28 -8.11 21.95 16.01
C ILE A 28 -6.68 21.48 16.18
N VAL A 29 -6.42 20.18 15.98
CA VAL A 29 -5.13 19.58 16.30
C VAL A 29 -4.62 18.65 15.20
N GLY A 30 -3.36 18.29 15.27
CA GLY A 30 -2.79 17.15 14.57
C GLY A 30 -2.78 17.28 13.05
N GLY A 31 -3.32 16.24 12.41
CA GLY A 31 -3.34 16.10 10.95
C GLY A 31 -4.01 17.26 10.24
N THR A 32 -5.12 17.73 10.76
CA THR A 32 -5.89 18.84 10.20
C THR A 32 -5.05 20.13 10.11
N VAL A 33 -4.34 20.48 11.20
CA VAL A 33 -3.50 21.69 11.23
C VAL A 33 -2.31 21.57 10.27
N ARG A 34 -1.64 20.41 10.28
CA ARG A 34 -0.54 20.10 9.33
C ARG A 34 -1.01 20.24 7.89
N ASP A 35 -2.13 19.65 7.52
CA ASP A 35 -2.63 19.63 6.15
C ASP A 35 -3.02 21.03 5.68
N PHE A 36 -3.61 21.84 6.55
CA PHE A 36 -3.83 23.28 6.27
C PHE A 36 -2.52 24.04 6.03
N TYR A 37 -1.44 23.75 6.79
CA TYR A 37 -0.12 24.34 6.54
C TYR A 37 0.46 23.91 5.18
N LEU A 38 0.24 22.67 4.78
CA LEU A 38 0.70 22.13 3.50
C LEU A 38 -0.17 22.57 2.30
N GLY A 39 -1.28 23.24 2.55
CA GLY A 39 -2.18 23.67 1.48
C GLY A 39 -3.10 22.55 0.98
N LEU A 40 -3.17 21.46 1.73
CA LEU A 40 -4.01 20.31 1.43
C LEU A 40 -5.43 20.52 1.99
N GLU A 41 -6.40 19.89 1.35
CA GLU A 41 -7.74 19.74 1.92
C GLU A 41 -7.73 18.56 2.91
N SER A 42 -8.39 18.73 4.06
CA SER A 42 -8.55 17.66 5.03
C SER A 42 -10.00 17.20 5.06
N SER A 43 -10.24 15.93 4.84
CA SER A 43 -11.55 15.30 5.05
C SER A 43 -11.74 14.87 6.50
N ASP A 44 -10.66 14.75 7.25
CA ASP A 44 -10.62 14.33 8.65
C ASP A 44 -10.25 15.54 9.52
N ARG A 45 -11.10 15.87 10.50
CA ARG A 45 -10.91 17.03 11.37
C ARG A 45 -10.80 16.56 12.80
N ASP A 46 -9.56 16.61 13.33
CA ASP A 46 -9.26 16.29 14.72
C ASP A 46 -9.52 17.51 15.60
N ILE A 47 -10.41 17.40 16.57
CA ILE A 47 -10.70 18.44 17.53
C ILE A 47 -10.59 17.95 18.98
N ILE A 48 -10.10 18.83 19.83
CA ILE A 48 -10.08 18.65 21.30
C ILE A 48 -11.03 19.66 21.90
N VAL A 49 -11.97 19.18 22.73
CA VAL A 49 -12.84 20.01 23.56
C VAL A 49 -12.34 20.00 25.00
N MET A 50 -12.17 21.21 25.59
CA MET A 50 -11.54 21.37 26.92
C MET A 50 -12.56 21.38 28.07
N ASP A 51 -13.68 22.02 27.87
CA ASP A 51 -14.63 22.41 28.91
C ASP A 51 -15.90 21.55 28.95
N GLU A 52 -15.96 20.48 28.16
CA GLU A 52 -17.07 19.53 28.11
C GLU A 52 -16.56 18.11 27.85
N ASP A 53 -17.32 17.10 28.29
CA ASP A 53 -17.03 15.71 27.97
C ASP A 53 -17.15 15.46 26.45
N ALA A 54 -16.12 14.83 25.86
CA ALA A 54 -16.01 14.61 24.41
C ALA A 54 -17.21 13.83 23.83
N ARG A 55 -17.76 12.86 24.57
CA ARG A 55 -18.94 12.11 24.14
C ARG A 55 -20.18 13.02 24.04
N SER A 56 -20.41 13.83 25.06
CA SER A 56 -21.54 14.75 25.12
C SER A 56 -21.45 15.80 24.01
N PHE A 57 -20.26 16.36 23.79
CA PHE A 57 -20.00 17.30 22.72
C PHE A 57 -20.16 16.66 21.33
N SER A 58 -19.70 15.42 21.16
CA SER A 58 -19.85 14.66 19.91
C SER A 58 -21.31 14.42 19.53
N LEU A 59 -22.19 14.15 20.48
CA LEU A 59 -23.61 13.99 20.23
C LEU A 59 -24.26 15.30 19.76
N LYS A 60 -23.86 16.45 20.31
CA LYS A 60 -24.33 17.77 19.86
C LYS A 60 -23.84 18.07 18.43
N LEU A 61 -22.61 17.67 18.10
CA LEU A 61 -22.09 17.80 16.73
C LEU A 61 -22.86 16.91 15.74
N ALA A 62 -23.16 15.68 16.14
CA ALA A 62 -23.97 14.77 15.32
C ALA A 62 -25.35 15.36 15.02
N GLU A 63 -26.01 15.94 16.03
CA GLU A 63 -27.29 16.64 15.85
C GLU A 63 -27.14 17.88 14.94
N LEU A 64 -26.10 18.72 15.14
CA LEU A 64 -25.87 19.93 14.32
C LEU A 64 -25.71 19.61 12.84
N PHE A 65 -25.06 18.50 12.51
CA PHE A 65 -24.74 18.15 11.11
C PHE A 65 -25.69 17.09 10.52
N ASP A 66 -26.69 16.62 11.26
CA ASP A 66 -27.51 15.45 10.89
C ASP A 66 -26.62 14.24 10.51
N ALA A 67 -25.64 13.98 11.37
CA ALA A 67 -24.51 13.09 11.12
C ALA A 67 -24.56 11.84 12.03
N THR A 68 -23.80 10.81 11.65
CA THR A 68 -23.72 9.55 12.41
C THR A 68 -22.64 9.63 13.47
N PHE A 69 -23.01 9.41 14.73
CA PHE A 69 -22.10 9.26 15.86
C PHE A 69 -21.55 7.83 15.91
N VAL A 70 -20.21 7.69 15.98
CA VAL A 70 -19.50 6.40 16.05
C VAL A 70 -18.47 6.47 17.18
N PRO A 71 -18.59 5.65 18.24
CA PRO A 71 -17.51 5.51 19.21
C PRO A 71 -16.36 4.71 18.57
N LEU A 72 -15.18 5.32 18.48
CA LEU A 72 -13.96 4.64 17.99
C LEU A 72 -13.22 3.93 19.13
N ASP A 73 -13.10 4.63 20.28
CA ASP A 73 -12.44 4.12 21.47
C ASP A 73 -13.10 4.76 22.70
N GLU A 74 -13.92 3.98 23.39
CA GLU A 74 -14.64 4.47 24.57
C GLU A 74 -13.71 4.63 25.79
N GLU A 75 -12.67 3.81 25.90
CA GLU A 75 -11.71 3.89 26.99
C GLU A 75 -10.87 5.18 26.89
N ASN A 76 -10.41 5.52 25.69
CA ASN A 76 -9.67 6.74 25.42
C ASN A 76 -10.55 7.93 25.03
N LYS A 77 -11.87 7.79 25.08
CA LYS A 77 -12.89 8.82 24.77
C LYS A 77 -12.69 9.45 23.38
N ILE A 78 -12.48 8.61 22.38
CA ILE A 78 -12.35 9.04 20.97
C ILE A 78 -13.65 8.73 20.24
N TYR A 79 -14.28 9.77 19.69
CA TYR A 79 -15.57 9.68 19.02
C TYR A 79 -15.50 10.30 17.63
N ARG A 80 -16.05 9.60 16.65
CA ARG A 80 -16.12 10.05 15.25
C ARG A 80 -17.54 10.45 14.88
N ILE A 81 -17.68 11.58 14.24
CA ILE A 81 -18.91 12.06 13.61
C ILE A 81 -18.72 11.92 12.08
N VAL A 82 -19.48 11.00 11.49
CA VAL A 82 -19.48 10.75 10.05
C VAL A 82 -20.52 11.64 9.41
N LEU A 83 -20.10 12.62 8.61
CA LEU A 83 -21.00 13.54 7.95
C LEU A 83 -21.86 12.83 6.88
N PRO A 84 -23.02 13.42 6.44
CA PRO A 84 -23.93 12.78 5.50
C PRO A 84 -23.31 12.42 4.15
N ASP A 85 -22.26 13.12 3.73
CA ASP A 85 -21.50 12.83 2.50
C ASP A 85 -20.63 11.57 2.61
N LYS A 86 -20.45 11.01 3.81
CA LYS A 86 -19.62 9.83 4.14
C LYS A 86 -18.16 9.97 3.74
N ILE A 87 -17.72 11.18 3.44
CA ILE A 87 -16.34 11.51 3.05
C ILE A 87 -15.68 12.33 4.17
N ASN A 88 -16.41 13.25 4.76
CA ASN A 88 -15.93 14.13 5.81
C ASN A 88 -16.23 13.55 7.21
N TYR A 89 -15.24 13.63 8.09
CA TYR A 89 -15.31 13.16 9.48
C TYR A 89 -14.85 14.25 10.45
N ILE A 90 -15.36 14.17 11.68
CA ILE A 90 -14.87 14.97 12.80
C ILE A 90 -14.55 14.01 13.94
N ASP A 91 -13.29 13.93 14.30
CA ASP A 91 -12.84 13.16 15.46
C ASP A 91 -12.76 14.08 16.68
N VAL A 92 -13.42 13.71 17.75
CA VAL A 92 -13.52 14.48 18.98
C VAL A 92 -12.92 13.72 20.13
N THR A 93 -12.07 14.37 20.91
CA THR A 93 -11.49 13.84 22.13
C THR A 93 -11.37 14.92 23.20
N ASN A 94 -11.19 14.51 24.45
CA ASN A 94 -10.67 15.39 25.49
C ASN A 94 -9.14 15.38 25.49
N PRO A 95 -8.48 16.42 26.03
CA PRO A 95 -7.02 16.40 26.14
C PRO A 95 -6.58 15.27 27.07
N VAL A 96 -5.45 14.67 26.77
CA VAL A 96 -4.79 13.78 27.72
C VAL A 96 -3.87 14.59 28.61
N GLY A 97 -4.08 14.47 29.92
CA GLY A 97 -3.56 15.43 30.89
C GLY A 97 -4.46 16.69 30.95
N ASP A 98 -4.19 17.58 31.86
CA ASP A 98 -5.10 18.68 32.17
C ASP A 98 -4.96 19.91 31.24
N SER A 99 -4.16 19.81 30.16
CA SER A 99 -3.93 20.93 29.24
C SER A 99 -3.67 20.47 27.80
N ILE A 100 -3.88 21.38 26.86
CA ILE A 100 -3.59 21.14 25.44
C ILE A 100 -2.09 20.88 25.21
N GLU A 101 -1.22 21.55 25.97
CA GLU A 101 0.23 21.39 25.90
C GLU A 101 0.64 19.95 26.26
N ASN A 102 0.06 19.39 27.33
CA ASN A 102 0.30 18.01 27.74
C ASN A 102 -0.13 17.03 26.65
N ASP A 103 -1.28 17.25 26.00
CA ASP A 103 -1.73 16.43 24.87
C ASP A 103 -0.76 16.51 23.69
N LEU A 104 -0.27 17.68 23.34
CA LEU A 104 0.68 17.85 22.24
C LEU A 104 2.02 17.17 22.53
N MET A 105 2.55 17.27 23.76
CA MET A 105 3.85 16.69 24.13
C MET A 105 3.89 15.16 24.11
N ARG A 106 2.75 14.47 24.16
CA ARG A 106 2.69 13.00 24.06
C ARG A 106 2.52 12.48 22.61
N ARG A 107 2.37 13.37 21.62
CA ARG A 107 2.18 12.99 20.22
C ARG A 107 3.47 12.41 19.62
N ASP A 108 3.34 11.80 18.45
CA ASP A 108 4.45 11.13 17.77
C ASP A 108 5.48 12.10 17.19
N LEU A 109 5.05 12.97 16.28
CA LEU A 109 5.89 13.86 15.49
C LEU A 109 5.51 15.32 15.71
N THR A 110 6.50 16.21 15.63
CA THR A 110 6.32 17.65 15.77
C THR A 110 5.27 18.19 14.79
N ILE A 111 5.29 17.71 13.54
CA ILE A 111 4.33 18.09 12.50
C ILE A 111 2.87 17.72 12.81
N ASN A 112 2.63 16.83 13.77
CA ASN A 112 1.33 16.41 14.27
C ASN A 112 1.01 16.96 15.66
N ALA A 113 1.95 17.70 16.27
CA ALA A 113 1.85 18.24 17.62
C ALA A 113 1.63 19.77 17.61
N ILE A 114 0.68 20.20 16.81
CA ILE A 114 0.29 21.59 16.62
C ILE A 114 -1.18 21.72 16.91
N ALA A 115 -1.59 22.75 17.63
CA ALA A 115 -2.98 23.08 17.90
C ALA A 115 -3.30 24.53 17.53
N VAL A 116 -4.56 24.78 17.16
CA VAL A 116 -5.10 26.11 16.92
C VAL A 116 -6.43 26.23 17.65
N ASN A 117 -6.55 27.22 18.53
CA ASN A 117 -7.81 27.54 19.17
C ASN A 117 -8.81 28.03 18.10
N LEU A 118 -9.94 27.33 17.99
CA LEU A 118 -10.92 27.58 16.91
C LEU A 118 -11.50 29.00 16.97
N ARG A 119 -11.67 29.56 18.16
CA ARG A 119 -12.30 30.87 18.37
C ARG A 119 -11.29 32.02 18.29
N THR A 120 -10.19 31.90 19.02
CA THR A 120 -9.19 33.00 19.11
C THR A 120 -8.22 32.98 17.94
N GLY A 121 -8.04 31.84 17.28
CA GLY A 121 -7.00 31.62 16.28
C GLY A 121 -5.60 31.52 16.90
N GLU A 122 -5.48 31.40 18.21
CA GLU A 122 -4.22 31.22 18.90
C GLU A 122 -3.57 29.89 18.48
N LEU A 123 -2.31 29.99 18.07
CA LEU A 123 -1.51 28.84 17.66
C LEU A 123 -0.67 28.36 18.85
N ILE A 124 -0.74 27.08 19.16
CA ILE A 124 0.08 26.40 20.15
C ILE A 124 0.98 25.41 19.42
N ASP A 125 2.28 25.68 19.44
CA ASP A 125 3.34 24.87 18.80
C ASP A 125 4.57 24.81 19.71
N ILE A 126 4.55 23.90 20.67
CA ILE A 126 5.58 23.78 21.70
C ILE A 126 6.82 23.07 21.15
N SER A 127 6.60 22.15 20.22
CA SER A 127 7.64 21.27 19.69
C SER A 127 8.32 21.79 18.41
N GLY A 128 7.88 22.94 17.87
CA GLY A 128 8.44 23.52 16.66
C GLY A 128 7.92 22.88 15.35
N GLY A 129 6.76 22.26 15.40
CA GLY A 129 6.16 21.55 14.25
C GLY A 129 5.92 22.43 13.03
N VAL A 130 5.53 23.71 13.23
CA VAL A 130 5.39 24.66 12.11
C VAL A 130 6.73 24.91 11.40
N THR A 131 7.82 24.96 12.14
CA THR A 131 9.17 25.10 11.59
C THR A 131 9.56 23.86 10.81
N ASP A 132 9.27 22.67 11.35
CA ASP A 132 9.55 21.39 10.71
C ASP A 132 8.74 21.20 9.42
N ILE A 133 7.47 21.60 9.40
CA ILE A 133 6.66 21.61 8.17
C ILE A 133 7.30 22.50 7.08
N LYS A 134 7.72 23.71 7.44
CA LYS A 134 8.37 24.65 6.50
C LYS A 134 9.69 24.09 5.94
N ASN A 135 10.48 23.49 6.82
CA ASN A 135 11.76 22.90 6.46
C ASN A 135 11.62 21.53 5.81
N LYS A 136 10.38 21.02 5.67
CA LYS A 136 10.10 19.68 5.18
C LYS A 136 10.88 18.62 5.96
N CYS A 137 10.84 18.68 7.28
CA CYS A 137 11.55 17.83 8.20
C CYS A 137 10.56 17.00 9.04
N ILE A 138 10.90 15.74 9.30
CA ILE A 138 10.20 14.87 10.24
C ILE A 138 11.04 14.74 11.49
N ASN A 139 10.51 15.24 12.59
CA ASN A 139 11.12 15.14 13.90
C ASN A 139 10.13 14.58 14.92
N TYR A 140 10.61 13.86 15.94
CA TYR A 140 9.79 13.40 17.05
C TYR A 140 9.54 14.53 18.05
N VAL A 141 8.45 14.43 18.81
CA VAL A 141 8.16 15.37 19.91
C VAL A 141 9.03 15.06 21.13
N ASN A 142 9.02 13.80 21.54
CA ASN A 142 9.84 13.27 22.64
C ASN A 142 10.21 11.83 22.31
N GLU A 143 11.48 11.45 22.47
CA GLU A 143 11.94 10.10 22.14
C GLU A 143 11.28 9.01 23.00
N LEU A 144 10.90 9.31 24.24
CA LEU A 144 10.19 8.38 25.12
C LEU A 144 8.81 8.00 24.59
N ASN A 145 8.20 8.83 23.73
CA ASN A 145 6.94 8.51 23.08
C ASN A 145 7.04 7.29 22.17
N PHE A 146 8.24 6.90 21.71
CA PHE A 146 8.49 5.63 21.01
C PHE A 146 8.47 4.42 21.94
N VAL A 147 8.76 4.62 23.22
CA VAL A 147 8.66 3.56 24.25
C VAL A 147 7.19 3.33 24.64
N ASP A 148 6.42 4.41 24.75
CA ASP A 148 5.00 4.37 25.11
C ASP A 148 4.16 3.69 24.01
N ASP A 149 4.38 4.04 22.75
CA ASP A 149 3.76 3.37 21.60
C ASP A 149 4.80 3.15 20.49
N PRO A 150 5.43 1.96 20.44
CA PRO A 150 6.47 1.67 19.45
C PRO A 150 6.00 1.68 18.00
N LEU A 151 4.69 1.65 17.73
CA LEU A 151 4.17 1.81 16.37
C LEU A 151 4.57 3.17 15.75
N ARG A 152 4.87 4.16 16.59
CA ARG A 152 5.36 5.48 16.16
C ARG A 152 6.69 5.41 15.41
N LEU A 153 7.51 4.38 15.64
CA LEU A 153 8.72 4.11 14.85
C LEU A 153 8.39 3.92 13.36
N LEU A 154 7.32 3.17 13.07
CA LEU A 154 6.88 2.94 11.69
C LEU A 154 6.16 4.18 11.11
N ARG A 155 5.46 4.94 11.94
CA ARG A 155 4.78 6.17 11.55
C ARG A 155 5.76 7.27 11.06
N VAL A 156 6.99 7.31 11.57
CA VAL A 156 8.08 8.18 11.03
C VAL A 156 8.21 7.97 9.52
N TYR A 157 8.31 6.73 9.09
CA TYR A 157 8.50 6.38 7.67
C TYR A 157 7.21 6.46 6.86
N ARG A 158 6.05 6.21 7.48
CA ARG A 158 4.76 6.46 6.83
C ARG A 158 4.61 7.92 6.45
N PHE A 159 4.92 8.85 7.35
CA PHE A 159 4.85 10.28 7.03
C PHE A 159 5.93 10.71 6.04
N GLN A 160 7.12 10.08 6.08
CA GLN A 160 8.12 10.27 5.03
C GLN A 160 7.61 9.78 3.66
N ALA A 161 7.00 8.61 3.60
CA ALA A 161 6.41 8.08 2.37
C ALA A 161 5.30 8.97 1.81
N LEU A 162 4.52 9.60 2.69
CA LEU A 162 3.41 10.47 2.30
C LEU A 162 3.90 11.83 1.78
N TYR A 163 4.80 12.50 2.51
CA TYR A 163 5.19 13.90 2.23
C TYR A 163 6.56 14.06 1.56
N GLY A 164 7.40 13.03 1.56
CA GLY A 164 8.75 13.10 1.00
C GLY A 164 9.75 13.93 1.84
N PHE A 165 9.38 14.28 3.08
CA PHE A 165 10.20 15.08 3.98
C PHE A 165 11.51 14.36 4.36
N GLU A 166 12.53 15.12 4.75
CA GLU A 166 13.76 14.55 5.31
C GLU A 166 13.55 14.17 6.78
N LEU A 167 14.29 13.15 7.24
CA LEU A 167 14.27 12.77 8.65
C LEU A 167 15.33 13.59 9.41
N ALA A 168 14.97 14.14 10.55
CA ALA A 168 15.93 14.76 11.46
C ALA A 168 16.96 13.71 11.94
N PRO A 169 18.26 14.04 12.05
CA PRO A 169 19.27 13.12 12.55
C PRO A 169 18.92 12.51 13.91
N GLU A 170 18.32 13.31 14.79
CA GLU A 170 17.86 12.89 16.11
C GLU A 170 16.79 11.81 16.00
N THR A 171 15.86 11.95 15.06
CA THR A 171 14.80 10.97 14.79
C THR A 171 15.39 9.66 14.29
N ILE A 172 16.35 9.71 13.37
CA ILE A 172 17.06 8.50 12.89
C ILE A 172 17.73 7.79 14.07
N ASN A 173 18.47 8.53 14.92
CA ASN A 173 19.15 7.96 16.07
C ASN A 173 18.18 7.35 17.09
N ALA A 174 17.04 8.00 17.34
CA ALA A 174 16.01 7.48 18.23
C ALA A 174 15.37 6.19 17.68
N VAL A 175 15.07 6.15 16.38
CA VAL A 175 14.58 4.91 15.74
C VAL A 175 15.58 3.78 15.90
N CYS A 176 16.88 4.00 15.62
CA CYS A 176 17.91 2.98 15.81
C CYS A 176 17.98 2.47 17.26
N ARG A 177 17.79 3.36 18.24
CA ARG A 177 17.85 3.02 19.67
C ARG A 177 16.70 2.12 20.11
N TYR A 178 15.50 2.34 19.55
CA TYR A 178 14.28 1.69 19.98
C TYR A 178 13.71 0.68 18.98
N VAL A 179 14.45 0.34 17.93
CA VAL A 179 13.98 -0.50 16.82
C VAL A 179 13.41 -1.85 17.28
N ASP A 180 14.02 -2.49 18.28
CA ASP A 180 13.59 -3.79 18.83
C ASP A 180 12.18 -3.73 19.43
N LEU A 181 11.70 -2.54 19.82
CA LEU A 181 10.38 -2.39 20.39
C LEU A 181 9.24 -2.58 19.37
N ILE A 182 9.53 -2.59 18.07
CA ILE A 182 8.51 -2.72 17.01
C ILE A 182 7.70 -4.02 17.09
N HIS A 183 8.19 -5.01 17.81
CA HIS A 183 7.48 -6.28 18.00
C HIS A 183 6.42 -6.25 19.12
N LYS A 184 6.32 -5.15 19.89
CA LYS A 184 5.33 -5.02 20.99
C LYS A 184 3.90 -4.70 20.51
N PRO A 185 3.67 -3.81 19.51
CA PRO A 185 2.34 -3.53 19.03
C PRO A 185 1.65 -4.76 18.43
N ALA A 186 0.31 -4.76 18.44
CA ALA A 186 -0.46 -5.78 17.74
C ALA A 186 -0.11 -5.80 16.25
N VAL A 187 0.01 -7.00 15.67
CA VAL A 187 0.47 -7.20 14.29
C VAL A 187 -0.45 -6.50 13.29
N GLU A 188 -1.76 -6.47 13.56
CA GLU A 188 -2.75 -5.78 12.72
C GLU A 188 -2.48 -4.28 12.62
N ARG A 189 -2.05 -3.64 13.73
CA ARG A 189 -1.66 -2.22 13.72
C ARG A 189 -0.39 -2.00 12.90
N ILE A 190 0.58 -2.91 13.01
CA ILE A 190 1.80 -2.88 12.19
C ILE A 190 1.44 -3.01 10.70
N THR A 191 0.59 -3.97 10.35
CA THR A 191 0.14 -4.21 8.98
C THR A 191 -0.59 -3.02 8.38
N HIS A 192 -1.45 -2.37 9.17
CA HIS A 192 -2.12 -1.14 8.74
C HIS A 192 -1.12 -0.01 8.44
N GLU A 193 -0.13 0.22 9.31
CA GLU A 193 0.91 1.23 9.07
C GLU A 193 1.81 0.89 7.87
N ILE A 194 2.11 -0.40 7.64
CA ILE A 194 2.83 -0.87 6.44
C ILE A 194 2.03 -0.48 5.19
N MET A 195 0.74 -0.80 5.13
CA MET A 195 -0.08 -0.49 3.96
C MET A 195 -0.25 1.02 3.76
N ALA A 196 -0.38 1.79 4.85
CA ALA A 196 -0.39 3.24 4.79
C ALA A 196 0.95 3.82 4.28
N LEU A 197 2.09 3.21 4.61
CA LEU A 197 3.40 3.56 4.06
C LEU A 197 3.46 3.27 2.56
N PHE A 198 2.99 2.10 2.11
CA PHE A 198 2.95 1.75 0.69
C PHE A 198 1.95 2.58 -0.12
N SER A 199 0.99 3.23 0.53
CA SER A 199 0.10 4.21 -0.12
C SER A 199 0.79 5.54 -0.46
N GLY A 200 1.92 5.85 0.19
CA GLY A 200 2.61 7.11 0.01
C GLY A 200 3.31 7.24 -1.36
N LYS A 201 3.40 8.46 -1.88
CA LYS A 201 4.12 8.77 -3.13
C LYS A 201 5.62 8.47 -3.03
N TYR A 202 6.23 8.68 -1.86
CA TYR A 202 7.68 8.57 -1.64
C TYR A 202 8.06 7.27 -0.92
N THR A 203 7.31 6.19 -1.15
CA THR A 203 7.50 4.87 -0.53
C THR A 203 8.94 4.37 -0.68
N ALA A 204 9.53 4.44 -1.88
CA ALA A 204 10.90 3.98 -2.12
C ALA A 204 11.91 4.69 -1.20
N LYS A 205 11.84 6.03 -1.07
CA LYS A 205 12.68 6.81 -0.15
C LYS A 205 12.51 6.38 1.31
N ALA A 206 11.27 6.12 1.72
CA ALA A 206 10.98 5.67 3.09
C ALA A 206 11.58 4.29 3.36
N LEU A 207 11.46 3.34 2.43
CA LEU A 207 12.06 2.00 2.55
C LEU A 207 13.58 2.06 2.61
N GLU A 208 14.24 2.91 1.79
CA GLU A 208 15.69 3.13 1.86
C GLU A 208 16.13 3.62 3.25
N ASN A 209 15.39 4.56 3.84
CA ASN A 209 15.71 5.10 5.16
C ASN A 209 15.35 4.13 6.30
N MET A 210 14.25 3.37 6.19
CA MET A 210 13.96 2.27 7.12
C MET A 210 15.06 1.22 7.15
N ASN A 211 15.67 0.95 6.00
CA ASN A 211 16.79 0.03 5.91
C ASN A 211 18.02 0.52 6.68
N LYS A 212 18.31 1.84 6.67
CA LYS A 212 19.44 2.43 7.40
C LYS A 212 19.31 2.34 8.92
N THR A 213 18.09 2.17 9.43
CA THR A 213 17.76 2.06 10.85
C THR A 213 17.41 0.65 11.29
N TRP A 214 17.63 -0.35 10.45
CA TRP A 214 17.29 -1.77 10.62
C TRP A 214 15.80 -2.07 10.78
N LEU A 215 14.92 -1.05 10.91
CA LEU A 215 13.48 -1.24 11.10
C LEU A 215 12.85 -2.07 9.95
N LEU A 216 13.37 -1.93 8.73
CA LEU A 216 12.88 -2.69 7.59
C LEU A 216 13.17 -4.19 7.74
N GLU A 217 14.33 -4.56 8.27
CA GLU A 217 14.73 -5.96 8.50
C GLU A 217 13.95 -6.61 9.65
N GLU A 218 13.60 -5.82 10.69
CA GLU A 218 12.78 -6.31 11.79
C GLU A 218 11.35 -6.66 11.32
N ILE A 219 10.81 -5.88 10.40
CA ILE A 219 9.47 -6.13 9.83
C ILE A 219 9.51 -7.18 8.72
N PHE A 220 10.52 -7.11 7.85
CA PHE A 220 10.70 -7.97 6.69
C PHE A 220 12.07 -8.68 6.74
N PRO A 221 12.22 -9.76 7.52
CA PRO A 221 13.53 -10.43 7.69
C PRO A 221 14.17 -10.91 6.39
N PHE A 222 13.38 -11.15 5.32
CA PHE A 222 13.90 -11.53 4.01
C PHE A 222 14.81 -10.45 3.37
N VAL A 223 14.75 -9.21 3.82
CA VAL A 223 15.62 -8.12 3.34
C VAL A 223 17.11 -8.47 3.53
N LYS A 224 17.45 -9.20 4.61
CA LYS A 224 18.81 -9.70 4.85
C LYS A 224 19.28 -10.62 3.73
N GLU A 225 18.38 -11.45 3.20
CA GLU A 225 18.65 -12.37 2.10
C GLU A 225 18.81 -11.62 0.77
N LEU A 226 17.94 -10.65 0.50
CA LEU A 226 18.02 -9.84 -0.73
C LEU A 226 19.37 -9.13 -0.87
N LYS A 227 19.92 -8.60 0.22
CA LYS A 227 21.23 -7.92 0.24
C LYS A 227 22.41 -8.83 -0.10
N GLN A 228 22.23 -10.15 -0.04
CA GLN A 228 23.30 -11.11 -0.32
C GLN A 228 23.40 -11.45 -1.81
N VAL A 229 22.37 -11.15 -2.61
CA VAL A 229 22.40 -11.40 -4.05
C VAL A 229 23.04 -10.20 -4.77
N PRO A 230 24.27 -10.35 -5.31
CA PRO A 230 25.02 -9.24 -5.88
C PRO A 230 24.46 -8.82 -7.25
N PRO A 231 24.88 -7.65 -7.76
CA PRO A 231 24.70 -7.28 -9.15
C PRO A 231 25.17 -8.36 -10.13
N ASN A 232 24.57 -8.41 -11.31
CA ASN A 232 24.89 -9.39 -12.34
C ASN A 232 24.79 -8.78 -13.75
N SER A 233 24.90 -9.58 -14.82
CA SER A 233 24.85 -9.05 -16.18
C SER A 233 23.55 -8.35 -16.56
N HIS A 234 22.45 -8.65 -15.92
CA HIS A 234 21.15 -8.03 -16.16
C HIS A 234 20.80 -6.89 -15.17
N HIS A 235 21.35 -6.95 -13.95
CA HIS A 235 21.01 -6.02 -12.87
C HIS A 235 22.28 -5.29 -12.37
N HIS A 236 22.32 -3.97 -12.48
CA HIS A 236 23.42 -3.12 -11.97
C HIS A 236 23.34 -2.89 -10.47
N LEU A 237 22.20 -3.13 -9.87
CA LEU A 237 21.92 -3.03 -8.43
C LEU A 237 21.98 -4.42 -7.77
N ASP A 238 22.30 -4.48 -6.48
CA ASP A 238 22.00 -5.67 -5.70
C ASP A 238 20.47 -5.91 -5.65
N LEU A 239 20.05 -7.10 -5.25
CA LEU A 239 18.66 -7.48 -5.33
C LEU A 239 17.75 -6.62 -4.42
N PHE A 240 18.25 -6.17 -3.26
CA PHE A 240 17.51 -5.27 -2.38
C PHE A 240 17.29 -3.90 -3.03
N GLN A 241 18.35 -3.30 -3.57
CA GLN A 241 18.27 -2.02 -4.26
C GLN A 241 17.40 -2.10 -5.52
N HIS A 242 17.46 -3.22 -6.25
CA HIS A 242 16.56 -3.49 -7.38
C HIS A 242 15.08 -3.50 -6.94
N SER A 243 14.76 -4.17 -5.83
CA SER A 243 13.40 -4.19 -5.30
C SER A 243 12.88 -2.78 -4.92
N ILE A 244 13.74 -1.95 -4.32
CA ILE A 244 13.41 -0.55 -4.01
C ILE A 244 13.19 0.27 -5.30
N GLU A 245 14.06 0.08 -6.29
CA GLU A 245 13.94 0.77 -7.58
C GLU A 245 12.66 0.36 -8.31
N THR A 246 12.27 -0.92 -8.24
CA THR A 246 11.01 -1.40 -8.81
C THR A 246 9.80 -0.70 -8.17
N VAL A 247 9.79 -0.51 -6.85
CA VAL A 247 8.75 0.30 -6.17
C VAL A 247 8.72 1.74 -6.69
N ARG A 248 9.90 2.36 -6.90
CA ARG A 248 10.00 3.72 -7.46
C ARG A 248 9.43 3.78 -8.87
N GLN A 249 9.76 2.79 -9.71
CA GLN A 249 9.26 2.72 -11.08
C GLN A 249 7.76 2.47 -11.16
N VAL A 250 7.17 1.68 -10.26
CA VAL A 250 5.69 1.55 -10.15
C VAL A 250 5.05 2.92 -9.91
N GLN A 251 5.60 3.72 -9.00
CA GLN A 251 5.09 5.06 -8.73
C GLN A 251 5.24 5.99 -9.95
N ASN A 252 6.39 5.96 -10.61
CA ASN A 252 6.66 6.77 -11.81
C ASN A 252 5.70 6.39 -12.96
N LEU A 253 5.48 5.10 -13.18
CA LEU A 253 4.55 4.60 -14.19
C LEU A 253 3.11 5.03 -13.88
N TYR A 254 2.67 4.92 -12.63
CA TYR A 254 1.37 5.40 -12.21
C TYR A 254 1.19 6.90 -12.50
N GLU A 255 2.15 7.74 -12.13
CA GLU A 255 2.06 9.20 -12.33
C GLU A 255 1.94 9.58 -13.81
N ASN A 256 2.58 8.82 -14.71
CA ASN A 256 2.60 9.05 -16.14
C ASN A 256 1.57 8.22 -16.94
N SER A 257 0.73 7.46 -16.27
CA SER A 257 -0.31 6.65 -16.89
C SER A 257 -1.53 7.49 -17.30
N SER A 258 -2.36 6.92 -18.18
CA SER A 258 -3.67 7.47 -18.53
C SER A 258 -4.61 7.47 -17.31
N ASP A 259 -5.65 8.33 -17.36
CA ASP A 259 -6.65 8.41 -16.29
C ASP A 259 -7.32 7.05 -16.04
N GLU A 260 -7.57 6.28 -17.08
CA GLU A 260 -8.16 4.95 -17.00
C GLU A 260 -7.30 3.94 -16.22
N VAL A 261 -5.98 3.97 -16.39
CA VAL A 261 -5.03 3.16 -15.62
C VAL A 261 -4.95 3.64 -14.18
N LYS A 262 -4.96 4.97 -13.97
CA LYS A 262 -4.99 5.56 -12.61
C LYS A 262 -6.25 5.18 -11.86
N GLU A 263 -7.42 5.33 -12.49
CA GLU A 263 -8.70 4.94 -11.90
C GLU A 263 -8.71 3.46 -11.49
N HIS A 264 -8.14 2.57 -12.31
CA HIS A 264 -8.00 1.16 -11.96
C HIS A 264 -7.10 0.96 -10.74
N LEU A 265 -5.93 1.61 -10.70
CA LEU A 265 -4.96 1.46 -9.62
C LEU A 265 -5.39 2.16 -8.32
N ASP A 266 -6.25 3.17 -8.40
CA ASP A 266 -6.81 3.88 -7.24
C ASP A 266 -7.96 3.12 -6.57
N ARG A 267 -8.51 2.09 -7.23
CA ARG A 267 -9.60 1.29 -6.65
C ARG A 267 -9.19 0.64 -5.32
N VAL A 268 -10.13 0.71 -4.37
CA VAL A 268 -9.99 0.09 -3.04
C VAL A 268 -10.75 -1.23 -3.02
N ASP A 269 -10.14 -2.28 -3.55
CA ASP A 269 -10.79 -3.59 -3.71
C ASP A 269 -10.69 -4.47 -2.47
N PHE A 270 -9.66 -4.26 -1.63
CA PHE A 270 -9.41 -5.07 -0.43
C PHE A 270 -8.57 -4.32 0.62
N GLY A 271 -8.84 -4.60 1.89
CA GLY A 271 -8.04 -4.12 3.01
C GLY A 271 -8.07 -2.61 3.27
N GLY A 272 -8.99 -1.85 2.64
CA GLY A 272 -9.12 -0.40 2.83
C GLY A 272 -8.02 0.44 2.17
N PHE A 273 -7.18 -0.17 1.31
CA PHE A 273 -6.09 0.49 0.58
C PHE A 273 -6.22 0.28 -0.93
N SER A 274 -5.62 1.19 -1.71
CA SER A 274 -5.69 1.13 -3.17
C SER A 274 -4.94 -0.08 -3.75
N ARG A 275 -5.30 -0.47 -4.96
CA ARG A 275 -4.54 -1.47 -5.73
C ARG A 275 -3.10 -1.03 -5.90
N LEU A 276 -2.83 0.26 -6.14
CA LEU A 276 -1.48 0.82 -6.25
C LEU A 276 -0.63 0.54 -5.01
N ALA A 277 -1.20 0.69 -3.80
CA ALA A 277 -0.48 0.39 -2.55
C ALA A 277 -0.08 -1.10 -2.47
N HIS A 278 -1.00 -2.00 -2.83
CA HIS A 278 -0.72 -3.44 -2.86
C HIS A 278 0.27 -3.80 -3.97
N LEU A 279 0.19 -3.16 -5.13
CA LEU A 279 1.12 -3.35 -6.24
C LEU A 279 2.55 -2.92 -5.87
N LYS A 280 2.72 -1.81 -5.15
CA LYS A 280 4.03 -1.40 -4.62
C LYS A 280 4.59 -2.42 -3.61
N LEU A 281 3.74 -2.97 -2.73
CA LEU A 281 4.18 -4.04 -1.82
C LEU A 281 4.57 -5.30 -2.61
N ALA A 282 3.80 -5.67 -3.64
CA ALA A 282 4.16 -6.77 -4.53
C ALA A 282 5.48 -6.49 -5.27
N ALA A 283 5.69 -5.26 -5.75
CA ALA A 283 6.94 -4.84 -6.39
C ALA A 283 8.14 -4.92 -5.42
N PHE A 284 7.96 -4.57 -4.15
CA PHE A 284 9.01 -4.75 -3.15
C PHE A 284 9.35 -6.23 -2.91
N MET A 285 8.38 -7.12 -3.08
CA MET A 285 8.51 -8.56 -2.80
C MET A 285 8.67 -9.43 -4.06
N HIS A 286 8.61 -8.89 -5.27
CA HIS A 286 8.48 -9.69 -6.50
C HIS A 286 9.60 -10.75 -6.66
N ASP A 287 10.77 -10.41 -6.22
CA ASP A 287 11.99 -11.21 -6.39
C ASP A 287 12.49 -11.92 -5.12
N ILE A 288 11.68 -12.02 -4.07
CA ILE A 288 12.09 -12.65 -2.79
C ILE A 288 12.52 -14.12 -2.94
N GLY A 289 12.11 -14.78 -4.01
CA GLY A 289 12.50 -16.16 -4.33
C GLY A 289 13.91 -16.28 -4.91
N LYS A 290 14.54 -15.20 -5.39
CA LYS A 290 15.83 -15.24 -6.06
C LYS A 290 16.94 -15.75 -5.16
N PHE A 291 17.02 -15.34 -3.90
CA PHE A 291 18.05 -15.81 -2.99
C PHE A 291 18.05 -17.34 -2.83
N SER A 292 16.90 -17.94 -2.60
CA SER A 292 16.76 -19.37 -2.38
C SER A 292 16.88 -20.24 -3.64
N THR A 293 16.75 -19.63 -4.83
CA THR A 293 16.89 -20.31 -6.13
C THR A 293 18.19 -19.95 -6.85
N TRP A 294 19.04 -19.16 -6.21
CA TRP A 294 20.29 -18.70 -6.80
C TRP A 294 21.27 -19.80 -7.00
N THR A 295 21.70 -20.00 -8.26
CA THR A 295 22.80 -20.88 -8.66
C THR A 295 23.75 -20.12 -9.57
N ILE A 296 25.00 -20.59 -9.65
CA ILE A 296 25.98 -20.08 -10.61
C ILE A 296 26.37 -21.23 -11.54
N GLU A 297 26.05 -21.09 -12.81
CA GLU A 297 26.36 -22.06 -13.86
C GLU A 297 27.19 -21.38 -14.94
N GLU A 298 28.37 -21.91 -15.26
CA GLU A 298 29.29 -21.34 -16.23
C GLU A 298 29.58 -19.84 -16.00
N GLY A 299 29.68 -19.43 -14.73
CA GLY A 299 29.91 -18.03 -14.34
C GLY A 299 28.69 -17.12 -14.46
N LYS A 300 27.53 -17.63 -14.83
CA LYS A 300 26.29 -16.88 -14.95
C LYS A 300 25.34 -17.17 -13.77
N HIS A 301 24.75 -16.11 -13.23
CA HIS A 301 23.73 -16.21 -12.19
C HIS A 301 22.40 -16.71 -12.79
N ARG A 302 21.80 -17.70 -12.14
CA ARG A 302 20.52 -18.28 -12.51
C ARG A 302 19.56 -18.27 -11.33
N PHE A 303 18.27 -18.07 -11.61
CA PHE A 303 17.20 -17.94 -10.60
C PHE A 303 15.97 -18.73 -11.05
N ILE A 304 16.13 -20.02 -11.37
CA ILE A 304 15.06 -20.82 -11.99
C ILE A 304 13.89 -20.99 -11.02
N LYS A 305 12.65 -20.68 -11.47
CA LYS A 305 11.41 -20.74 -10.70
C LYS A 305 11.37 -19.82 -9.47
N HIS A 306 12.14 -18.71 -9.48
CA HIS A 306 12.11 -17.75 -8.37
C HIS A 306 10.72 -17.13 -8.16
N ASP A 307 9.94 -16.98 -9.20
CA ASP A 307 8.55 -16.53 -9.23
C ASP A 307 7.63 -17.47 -8.43
N ASP A 308 7.64 -18.77 -8.72
CA ASP A 308 6.88 -19.77 -7.97
C ASP A 308 7.31 -19.89 -6.50
N VAL A 309 8.63 -19.86 -6.25
CA VAL A 309 9.18 -19.93 -4.89
C VAL A 309 8.85 -18.66 -4.12
N GLY A 310 9.04 -17.48 -4.73
CA GLY A 310 8.72 -16.19 -4.16
C GLY A 310 7.24 -16.03 -3.80
N SER A 311 6.35 -16.48 -4.68
CA SER A 311 4.91 -16.52 -4.42
C SER A 311 4.58 -17.34 -3.16
N LYS A 312 5.16 -18.53 -3.00
CA LYS A 312 4.94 -19.36 -1.82
C LYS A 312 5.55 -18.76 -0.55
N MET A 313 6.69 -18.07 -0.66
CA MET A 313 7.32 -17.34 0.45
C MET A 313 6.45 -16.16 0.87
N SER A 314 5.92 -15.38 -0.08
CA SER A 314 5.07 -14.23 0.22
C SER A 314 3.82 -14.62 0.99
N VAL A 315 3.15 -15.73 0.63
CA VAL A 315 1.99 -16.26 1.38
C VAL A 315 2.32 -16.48 2.86
N LYS A 316 3.50 -17.04 3.16
CA LYS A 316 3.92 -17.30 4.56
C LYS A 316 4.21 -15.99 5.32
N ILE A 317 4.86 -15.03 4.66
CA ILE A 317 5.22 -13.73 5.24
C ILE A 317 3.96 -12.93 5.53
N LEU A 318 3.07 -12.79 4.54
CA LEU A 318 1.85 -12.01 4.65
C LEU A 318 0.84 -12.60 5.67
N LYS A 319 0.80 -13.94 5.81
CA LYS A 319 0.03 -14.59 6.89
C LYS A 319 0.56 -14.23 8.28
N LYS A 320 1.88 -14.18 8.46
CA LYS A 320 2.49 -13.75 9.73
C LYS A 320 2.19 -12.28 10.06
N LEU A 321 2.04 -11.46 9.04
CA LEU A 321 1.65 -10.05 9.13
C LEU A 321 0.12 -9.86 9.15
N HIS A 322 -0.67 -10.91 9.31
CA HIS A 322 -2.14 -10.87 9.41
C HIS A 322 -2.86 -10.18 8.24
N PHE A 323 -2.28 -10.23 7.03
CA PHE A 323 -2.99 -9.79 5.84
C PHE A 323 -4.23 -10.66 5.58
N SER A 324 -5.29 -10.08 5.03
CA SER A 324 -6.48 -10.83 4.63
C SER A 324 -6.18 -11.79 3.47
N ASN A 325 -6.99 -12.87 3.34
CA ASN A 325 -6.81 -13.83 2.27
C ASN A 325 -6.83 -13.20 0.87
N LYS A 326 -7.68 -12.19 0.63
CA LYS A 326 -7.75 -11.47 -0.66
C LYS A 326 -6.46 -10.69 -0.96
N GLN A 327 -5.89 -10.04 0.03
CA GLN A 327 -4.61 -9.33 -0.13
C GLN A 327 -3.47 -10.31 -0.39
N ILE A 328 -3.43 -11.44 0.35
CA ILE A 328 -2.42 -12.49 0.16
C ILE A 328 -2.53 -13.08 -1.24
N GLU A 329 -3.73 -13.40 -1.70
CA GLU A 329 -3.98 -13.93 -3.05
C GLU A 329 -3.50 -12.97 -4.11
N TYR A 330 -3.89 -11.70 -4.04
CA TYR A 330 -3.48 -10.67 -4.99
C TYR A 330 -1.95 -10.53 -5.04
N ILE A 331 -1.29 -10.29 -3.89
CA ILE A 331 0.15 -10.05 -3.85
C ILE A 331 0.92 -11.29 -4.32
N SER A 332 0.51 -12.49 -3.89
CA SER A 332 1.19 -13.73 -4.30
C SER A 332 1.00 -14.05 -5.79
N GLN A 333 -0.13 -13.66 -6.40
CA GLN A 333 -0.33 -13.74 -7.85
C GLN A 333 0.58 -12.75 -8.59
N MET A 334 0.66 -11.49 -8.15
CA MET A 334 1.59 -10.51 -8.73
C MET A 334 3.02 -11.05 -8.76
N ILE A 335 3.48 -11.65 -7.65
CA ILE A 335 4.82 -12.25 -7.57
C ILE A 335 4.95 -13.46 -8.50
N LYS A 336 3.93 -14.31 -8.59
CA LYS A 336 3.94 -15.51 -9.43
C LYS A 336 4.03 -15.20 -10.93
N TYR A 337 3.38 -14.12 -11.35
CA TYR A 337 3.22 -13.81 -12.78
C TYR A 337 4.01 -12.58 -13.25
N HIS A 338 4.85 -11.96 -12.40
CA HIS A 338 5.54 -10.70 -12.74
C HIS A 338 6.38 -10.78 -14.03
N ILE A 339 6.93 -11.95 -14.37
CA ILE A 339 7.69 -12.18 -15.61
C ILE A 339 6.80 -12.57 -16.79
N TYR A 340 5.54 -12.97 -16.55
CA TYR A 340 4.66 -13.54 -17.59
C TYR A 340 4.32 -12.56 -18.71
N PRO A 341 4.01 -11.25 -18.46
CA PRO A 341 3.80 -10.28 -19.54
C PRO A 341 5.00 -10.16 -20.47
N SER A 342 6.22 -10.11 -19.93
CA SER A 342 7.46 -10.05 -20.69
C SER A 342 7.69 -11.32 -21.52
N HIS A 343 7.41 -12.50 -20.95
CA HIS A 343 7.51 -13.77 -21.68
C HIS A 343 6.52 -13.86 -22.85
N VAL A 344 5.27 -13.45 -22.64
CA VAL A 344 4.25 -13.41 -23.69
C VAL A 344 4.70 -12.54 -24.85
N MET A 345 5.27 -11.37 -24.54
CA MET A 345 5.70 -10.39 -25.52
C MET A 345 7.09 -10.65 -26.13
N SER A 346 7.82 -11.65 -25.63
CA SER A 346 9.08 -12.14 -26.21
C SER A 346 8.88 -13.25 -27.26
N SER A 347 7.61 -13.63 -27.53
CA SER A 347 7.30 -14.65 -28.55
C SER A 347 7.78 -14.20 -29.94
N PRO A 348 8.37 -15.10 -30.76
CA PRO A 348 8.79 -14.77 -32.12
C PRO A 348 7.67 -14.25 -33.01
N GLN A 349 6.44 -14.63 -32.72
CA GLN A 349 5.23 -14.14 -33.39
C GLN A 349 4.20 -13.73 -32.32
N ILE A 350 4.09 -12.43 -32.13
CA ILE A 350 3.05 -11.86 -31.26
C ILE A 350 1.76 -11.81 -32.05
N THR A 351 0.78 -12.64 -31.65
CA THR A 351 -0.52 -12.70 -32.29
C THR A 351 -1.60 -12.25 -31.33
N GLU A 352 -2.73 -11.79 -31.87
CA GLU A 352 -3.93 -11.47 -31.07
C GLU A 352 -4.36 -12.65 -30.19
N LYS A 353 -4.25 -13.87 -30.66
CA LYS A 353 -4.55 -15.08 -29.88
C LYS A 353 -3.66 -15.20 -28.64
N ILE A 354 -2.37 -14.87 -28.73
CA ILE A 354 -1.44 -14.91 -27.59
C ILE A 354 -1.78 -13.80 -26.58
N MET A 355 -2.02 -12.58 -27.05
CA MET A 355 -2.44 -11.48 -26.19
C MET A 355 -3.78 -11.76 -25.52
N MET A 356 -4.76 -12.32 -26.25
CA MET A 356 -6.05 -12.69 -25.70
C MET A 356 -5.93 -13.78 -24.62
N ARG A 357 -5.02 -14.75 -24.79
CA ARG A 357 -4.73 -15.75 -23.74
C ARG A 357 -4.18 -15.11 -22.47
N TYR A 358 -3.26 -14.15 -22.61
CA TYR A 358 -2.78 -13.38 -21.47
C TYR A 358 -3.91 -12.65 -20.74
N VAL A 359 -4.72 -11.90 -21.49
CA VAL A 359 -5.84 -11.13 -20.95
C VAL A 359 -6.84 -12.03 -20.20
N ARG A 360 -7.19 -13.18 -20.76
CA ARG A 360 -8.08 -14.13 -20.10
C ARG A 360 -7.49 -14.76 -18.84
N LYS A 361 -6.17 -14.94 -18.79
CA LYS A 361 -5.48 -15.52 -17.64
C LYS A 361 -5.34 -14.53 -16.50
N MET A 362 -5.02 -13.28 -16.80
CA MET A 362 -4.80 -12.22 -15.79
C MET A 362 -6.09 -11.49 -15.44
N ASP A 363 -7.09 -11.50 -16.33
CA ASP A 363 -8.38 -10.84 -16.15
C ASP A 363 -8.22 -9.40 -15.63
N MET A 364 -8.91 -9.02 -14.56
CA MET A 364 -8.84 -7.69 -13.97
C MET A 364 -7.46 -7.33 -13.37
N ASN A 365 -6.54 -8.27 -13.24
CA ASN A 365 -5.15 -8.03 -12.79
C ASN A 365 -4.18 -7.71 -13.94
N SER A 366 -4.66 -7.67 -15.19
CA SER A 366 -3.81 -7.46 -16.38
C SER A 366 -3.03 -6.14 -16.34
N ILE A 367 -3.67 -5.04 -15.92
CA ILE A 367 -3.01 -3.73 -15.79
C ILE A 367 -1.88 -3.81 -14.76
N ASP A 368 -2.18 -4.36 -13.59
CA ASP A 368 -1.24 -4.45 -12.46
C ASP A 368 0.01 -5.24 -12.84
N GLU A 369 -0.17 -6.40 -13.48
CA GLU A 369 0.94 -7.25 -13.92
C GLU A 369 1.78 -6.60 -15.02
N ILE A 370 1.17 -5.90 -15.96
CA ILE A 370 1.90 -5.18 -17.00
C ILE A 370 2.73 -4.04 -16.38
N ILE A 371 2.13 -3.26 -15.46
CA ILE A 371 2.84 -2.17 -14.76
C ILE A 371 4.00 -2.74 -13.93
N LEU A 372 3.81 -3.87 -13.24
CA LEU A 372 4.88 -4.53 -12.49
C LEU A 372 6.02 -5.00 -13.42
N ALA A 373 5.69 -5.64 -14.54
CA ALA A 373 6.69 -6.09 -15.51
C ALA A 373 7.44 -4.92 -16.15
N GLN A 374 6.77 -3.77 -16.40
CA GLN A 374 7.43 -2.54 -16.86
C GLN A 374 8.36 -1.98 -15.80
N ALA A 375 7.91 -1.92 -14.55
CA ALA A 375 8.69 -1.41 -13.42
C ALA A 375 9.95 -2.25 -13.18
N ASP A 376 9.83 -3.58 -13.19
CA ASP A 376 10.96 -4.51 -13.11
C ASP A 376 11.95 -4.27 -14.25
N ARG A 377 11.47 -4.18 -15.50
CA ARG A 377 12.32 -3.91 -16.67
C ARG A 377 13.05 -2.57 -16.57
N LEU A 378 12.37 -1.52 -16.13
CA LEU A 378 12.97 -0.18 -15.97
C LEU A 378 14.01 -0.14 -14.85
N SER A 379 13.92 -1.05 -13.88
CA SER A 379 14.85 -1.18 -12.75
C SER A 379 16.10 -2.01 -13.09
N ALA A 380 16.09 -2.76 -14.20
CA ALA A 380 17.18 -3.62 -14.64
C ALA A 380 18.03 -2.91 -15.69
N ARG A 381 19.25 -2.48 -15.32
CA ARG A 381 20.22 -1.74 -16.17
C ARG A 381 21.61 -2.36 -16.09
N GLY A 382 21.70 -3.68 -16.10
CA GLY A 382 22.98 -4.38 -16.12
C GLY A 382 23.72 -4.22 -17.46
N PRO A 383 25.00 -4.59 -17.54
CA PRO A 383 25.84 -4.41 -18.71
C PRO A 383 25.29 -5.03 -20.01
N GLU A 384 24.49 -6.08 -19.90
CA GLU A 384 23.86 -6.74 -21.07
C GLU A 384 22.49 -6.12 -21.42
N ILE A 385 21.98 -5.14 -20.66
CA ILE A 385 20.69 -4.49 -20.89
C ILE A 385 20.91 -3.10 -21.47
N THR A 386 20.85 -3.01 -22.80
CA THR A 386 20.95 -1.73 -23.53
C THR A 386 19.64 -0.95 -23.48
N ASP A 387 19.71 0.36 -23.72
CA ASP A 387 18.50 1.20 -23.79
C ASP A 387 17.55 0.72 -24.90
N GLU A 388 18.06 0.24 -26.01
CA GLU A 388 17.26 -0.35 -27.10
C GLU A 388 16.47 -1.58 -26.65
N ILE A 389 17.08 -2.46 -25.83
CA ILE A 389 16.38 -3.63 -25.26
C ILE A 389 15.26 -3.16 -24.35
N VAL A 390 15.50 -2.15 -23.52
CA VAL A 390 14.50 -1.60 -22.62
C VAL A 390 13.35 -0.96 -23.40
N GLU A 391 13.64 -0.08 -24.35
CA GLU A 391 12.62 0.59 -25.17
C GLU A 391 11.77 -0.43 -25.94
N HIS A 392 12.41 -1.45 -26.50
CA HIS A 392 11.71 -2.54 -27.18
C HIS A 392 10.74 -3.26 -26.25
N ASN A 393 11.20 -3.70 -25.07
CA ASN A 393 10.35 -4.38 -24.09
C ASN A 393 9.18 -3.50 -23.61
N ILE A 394 9.45 -2.23 -23.30
CA ILE A 394 8.40 -1.30 -22.86
C ILE A 394 7.38 -1.06 -23.98
N THR A 395 7.83 -0.94 -25.23
CA THR A 395 6.94 -0.80 -26.39
C THR A 395 5.97 -1.98 -26.51
N TYR A 396 6.48 -3.21 -26.36
CA TYR A 396 5.64 -4.41 -26.41
C TYR A 396 4.70 -4.54 -25.21
N LEU A 397 5.15 -4.21 -24.01
CA LEU A 397 4.28 -4.18 -22.82
C LEU A 397 3.18 -3.11 -22.95
N ASN A 398 3.49 -1.95 -23.54
CA ASN A 398 2.50 -0.93 -23.86
C ASN A 398 1.48 -1.41 -24.92
N MET A 399 1.93 -2.19 -25.89
CA MET A 399 1.03 -2.81 -26.88
C MET A 399 0.07 -3.78 -26.20
N LEU A 400 0.55 -4.60 -25.26
CA LEU A 400 -0.28 -5.52 -24.49
C LEU A 400 -1.28 -4.78 -23.60
N LEU A 401 -0.85 -3.68 -22.94
CA LEU A 401 -1.72 -2.84 -22.13
C LEU A 401 -2.85 -2.24 -22.98
N ARG A 402 -2.52 -1.67 -24.12
CA ARG A 402 -3.51 -1.11 -25.06
C ARG A 402 -4.50 -2.17 -25.53
N PHE A 403 -3.99 -3.34 -25.92
CA PHE A 403 -4.82 -4.46 -26.33
C PHE A 403 -5.81 -4.86 -25.20
N TYR A 404 -5.35 -4.92 -23.96
CA TYR A 404 -6.23 -5.22 -22.81
C TYR A 404 -7.33 -4.16 -22.66
N LEU A 405 -6.96 -2.87 -22.68
CA LEU A 405 -7.91 -1.77 -22.52
C LEU A 405 -8.99 -1.77 -23.60
N GLU A 406 -8.64 -2.11 -24.84
CA GLU A 406 -9.59 -2.24 -25.96
C GLU A 406 -10.46 -3.51 -25.85
N ALA A 407 -9.86 -4.63 -25.41
CA ALA A 407 -10.56 -5.92 -25.38
C ALA A 407 -11.51 -6.05 -24.19
N ARG A 408 -11.23 -5.46 -23.04
CA ARG A 408 -11.94 -5.70 -21.77
C ARG A 408 -13.45 -5.40 -21.83
N GLU A 409 -13.88 -4.42 -22.62
CA GLU A 409 -15.29 -4.06 -22.78
C GLU A 409 -16.09 -5.11 -23.56
N THR A 410 -15.41 -5.84 -24.44
CA THR A 410 -16.01 -6.88 -25.29
C THR A 410 -15.76 -8.28 -24.79
N LEU A 411 -14.91 -8.44 -23.79
CA LEU A 411 -14.50 -9.73 -23.25
C LEU A 411 -15.64 -10.38 -22.48
N LYS A 412 -16.22 -11.43 -23.08
CA LYS A 412 -17.18 -12.27 -22.36
C LYS A 412 -16.43 -13.20 -21.42
N PRO A 413 -16.87 -13.32 -20.15
CA PRO A 413 -16.33 -14.35 -19.26
C PRO A 413 -16.39 -15.73 -19.89
N LEU A 414 -15.33 -16.53 -19.68
CA LEU A 414 -15.38 -17.92 -20.13
C LEU A 414 -16.55 -18.64 -19.43
N PRO A 415 -17.34 -19.42 -20.17
CA PRO A 415 -18.44 -20.18 -19.57
C PRO A 415 -17.88 -21.20 -18.57
N LYS A 416 -18.50 -21.33 -17.42
CA LYS A 416 -18.13 -22.35 -16.44
C LYS A 416 -18.62 -23.71 -16.95
N LEU A 417 -17.73 -24.47 -17.58
CA LEU A 417 -18.07 -25.76 -18.20
C LEU A 417 -18.36 -26.85 -17.17
N LEU A 418 -17.55 -26.92 -16.10
CA LEU A 418 -17.75 -27.79 -14.95
C LEU A 418 -17.50 -27.02 -13.64
N ASP A 419 -18.27 -27.36 -12.62
CA ASP A 419 -17.98 -26.87 -11.25
C ASP A 419 -17.26 -27.94 -10.41
N GLY A 420 -16.77 -27.54 -9.22
CA GLY A 420 -16.03 -28.45 -8.35
C GLY A 420 -16.87 -29.66 -7.89
N ASN A 421 -18.19 -29.50 -7.75
CA ASN A 421 -19.08 -30.63 -7.39
C ASN A 421 -19.22 -31.64 -8.54
N GLU A 422 -19.29 -31.13 -9.76
CA GLU A 422 -19.34 -31.97 -10.95
C GLU A 422 -18.03 -32.73 -11.13
N VAL A 423 -16.88 -32.07 -10.95
CA VAL A 423 -15.56 -32.71 -11.01
C VAL A 423 -15.40 -33.77 -9.91
N MET A 424 -15.82 -33.50 -8.69
CA MET A 424 -15.81 -34.46 -7.58
C MET A 424 -16.66 -35.69 -7.91
N LYS A 425 -17.84 -35.52 -8.53
CA LYS A 425 -18.70 -36.65 -8.96
C LYS A 425 -18.07 -37.46 -10.07
N ILE A 426 -17.47 -36.79 -11.08
CA ILE A 426 -16.83 -37.47 -12.23
C ILE A 426 -15.67 -38.36 -11.78
N LEU A 427 -14.84 -37.84 -10.84
CA LEU A 427 -13.65 -38.54 -10.37
C LEU A 427 -13.88 -39.36 -9.09
N ASN A 428 -15.07 -39.30 -8.50
CA ASN A 428 -15.38 -39.89 -7.20
C ASN A 428 -14.38 -39.53 -6.09
N ILE A 429 -14.01 -38.22 -5.99
CA ILE A 429 -13.10 -37.67 -4.99
C ILE A 429 -13.82 -36.73 -4.01
N LYS A 430 -13.23 -36.53 -2.85
CA LYS A 430 -13.68 -35.55 -1.85
C LYS A 430 -12.99 -34.20 -2.07
N PRO A 431 -13.50 -33.10 -1.47
CA PRO A 431 -12.81 -31.82 -1.45
C PRO A 431 -11.35 -31.99 -1.00
N SER A 432 -10.40 -31.60 -1.83
CA SER A 432 -8.99 -31.84 -1.62
C SER A 432 -8.15 -30.83 -2.42
N ARG A 433 -6.87 -30.75 -2.12
CA ARG A 433 -5.91 -29.98 -2.92
C ARG A 433 -5.88 -30.42 -4.39
N GLN A 434 -6.00 -31.71 -4.64
CA GLN A 434 -6.06 -32.28 -5.98
C GLN A 434 -7.24 -31.72 -6.79
N LEU A 435 -8.42 -31.53 -6.16
CA LEU A 435 -9.56 -30.90 -6.85
C LEU A 435 -9.21 -29.48 -7.31
N GLY A 436 -8.51 -28.71 -6.49
CA GLY A 436 -8.04 -27.35 -6.87
C GLY A 436 -7.09 -27.38 -8.07
N GLU A 437 -6.13 -28.31 -8.07
CA GLU A 437 -5.17 -28.50 -9.17
C GLU A 437 -5.87 -28.90 -10.49
N ILE A 438 -6.87 -29.76 -10.41
CA ILE A 438 -7.67 -30.15 -11.57
C ILE A 438 -8.51 -28.98 -12.11
N MET A 439 -9.15 -28.22 -11.24
CA MET A 439 -9.94 -27.05 -11.63
C MET A 439 -9.07 -25.96 -12.28
N GLU A 440 -7.86 -25.74 -11.76
CA GLU A 440 -6.88 -24.82 -12.33
C GLU A 440 -6.44 -25.30 -13.73
N ALA A 441 -6.10 -26.56 -13.88
CA ALA A 441 -5.71 -27.15 -15.16
C ALA A 441 -6.85 -27.12 -16.21
N LEU A 442 -8.09 -27.38 -15.79
CA LEU A 442 -9.27 -27.27 -16.65
C LEU A 442 -9.46 -25.81 -17.11
N HIS A 443 -9.33 -24.85 -16.21
CA HIS A 443 -9.43 -23.44 -16.55
C HIS A 443 -8.31 -23.00 -17.51
N GLU A 444 -7.08 -23.45 -17.31
CA GLU A 444 -5.97 -23.19 -18.25
C GLU A 444 -6.23 -23.76 -19.65
N ALA A 445 -6.74 -24.99 -19.74
CA ALA A 445 -7.08 -25.63 -21.01
C ALA A 445 -8.21 -24.86 -21.74
N GLN A 446 -9.19 -24.29 -20.99
CA GLN A 446 -10.22 -23.41 -21.58
C GLN A 446 -9.61 -22.09 -22.09
N ILE A 447 -8.72 -21.46 -21.32
CA ILE A 447 -8.02 -20.22 -21.74
C ILE A 447 -7.21 -20.46 -23.02
N ASN A 448 -6.56 -21.61 -23.13
CA ASN A 448 -5.80 -22.01 -24.31
C ASN A 448 -6.67 -22.31 -25.54
N GLY A 449 -7.98 -22.55 -25.34
CA GLY A 449 -8.92 -22.95 -26.37
C GLY A 449 -8.86 -24.43 -26.70
N ASP A 450 -8.21 -25.24 -25.85
CA ASP A 450 -8.13 -26.70 -25.98
C ASP A 450 -9.45 -27.36 -25.58
N ILE A 451 -10.23 -26.70 -24.71
CA ILE A 451 -11.54 -27.11 -24.23
C ILE A 451 -12.54 -25.98 -24.45
N THR A 452 -13.56 -26.23 -25.26
CA THR A 452 -14.55 -25.23 -25.66
C THR A 452 -15.97 -25.56 -25.20
N ASP A 453 -16.22 -26.79 -24.79
CA ASP A 453 -17.54 -27.26 -24.39
C ASP A 453 -17.46 -28.27 -23.22
N LYS A 454 -18.64 -28.65 -22.71
CA LYS A 454 -18.78 -29.48 -21.52
C LYS A 454 -18.31 -30.92 -21.74
N ASP A 455 -18.47 -31.46 -22.92
CA ASP A 455 -18.10 -32.85 -23.21
C ASP A 455 -16.58 -33.00 -23.21
N HIS A 456 -15.85 -32.09 -23.87
CA HIS A 456 -14.40 -32.06 -23.84
C HIS A 456 -13.87 -31.79 -22.41
N ALA A 457 -14.57 -30.99 -21.62
CA ALA A 457 -14.20 -30.77 -20.21
C ALA A 457 -14.32 -32.04 -19.37
N ILE A 458 -15.36 -32.84 -19.58
CA ILE A 458 -15.55 -34.13 -18.91
C ILE A 458 -14.45 -35.13 -19.31
N GLU A 459 -14.10 -35.21 -20.60
CA GLU A 459 -13.02 -36.07 -21.09
C GLU A 459 -11.67 -35.65 -20.48
N PHE A 460 -11.39 -34.36 -20.47
CA PHE A 460 -10.17 -33.82 -19.86
C PHE A 460 -10.05 -34.21 -18.38
N VAL A 461 -11.11 -33.99 -17.60
CA VAL A 461 -11.11 -34.32 -16.16
C VAL A 461 -10.92 -35.83 -15.96
N LYS A 462 -11.56 -36.69 -16.76
CA LYS A 462 -11.37 -38.16 -16.68
C LYS A 462 -9.95 -38.61 -17.03
N SER A 463 -9.27 -37.90 -17.92
CA SER A 463 -7.89 -38.20 -18.33
C SER A 463 -6.85 -37.65 -17.39
N TYR A 464 -7.23 -36.73 -16.47
CA TYR A 464 -6.32 -36.10 -15.54
C TYR A 464 -5.88 -37.09 -14.45
N LYS A 465 -4.60 -37.43 -14.45
CA LYS A 465 -4.00 -38.43 -13.54
C LYS A 465 -3.25 -37.74 -12.40
#